data_183e14ee80fde378f92effa5b484b244
#
_entry.id   183e14ee80fde378f92effa5b484b244
#
_cell.length_a   1.000
_cell.length_b   1.000
_cell.length_c   1.000
_cell.angle_alpha   90.00
_cell.angle_beta   90.00
_cell.angle_gamma   90.00
#
_symmetry.space_group_name_H-M   'P 1'
#
loop_
_entity.id
_entity.type
_entity.pdbx_description
1 polymer ?
#
loop_
_entity_poly.entity_id
_entity_poly.type
_entity_poly.pdbx_seq_one_letter_code
_entity_poly.pdbx_strand_id
1 'polypeptide(L)'
;MLGGLVAGPAIAVMGFMMDAKADKNLDIAKSKRAKAEKAEAEMKLAGDACQAIGKRADMFSHLISEIDPIFKSLIGKMEAVVKEKGRDYRDYGEEEKKIIAMALATAGAVKAVLDTPILNKAGAVTEESLTAYERVEAFLPKVMG
;
A
#
# COMPACT_ATOMS: atom_id res chain seq x y z
N MET A 1 0.31 10.88 -22.70
CA MET A 1 1.22 11.73 -23.46
C MET A 1 2.31 12.28 -22.56
N LEU A 2 3.39 11.50 -22.39
CA LEU A 2 4.61 11.88 -21.64
C LEU A 2 5.74 12.09 -22.67
N GLY A 3 5.55 13.08 -23.50
CA GLY A 3 6.53 13.45 -24.52
C GLY A 3 6.96 14.89 -24.35
N GLY A 4 8.16 15.12 -23.84
CA GLY A 4 8.76 16.43 -23.99
C GLY A 4 9.40 17.05 -22.78
N LEU A 5 10.30 16.36 -22.07
CA LEU A 5 11.21 17.00 -21.13
C LEU A 5 12.59 16.33 -21.16
N VAL A 6 13.17 16.23 -22.35
CA VAL A 6 14.62 16.07 -22.50
C VAL A 6 15.13 17.29 -23.24
N ALA A 7 15.18 18.42 -22.54
CA ALA A 7 16.02 19.53 -22.91
C ALA A 7 17.24 19.46 -21.99
N GLY A 8 18.21 18.69 -22.40
CA GLY A 8 19.48 18.54 -21.72
C GLY A 8 20.26 19.87 -21.60
N PRO A 9 21.32 19.92 -20.79
CA PRO A 9 22.09 21.11 -20.42
C PRO A 9 22.91 21.77 -21.58
N ALA A 10 22.64 21.41 -22.79
CA ALA A 10 23.45 21.86 -23.95
C ALA A 10 23.12 23.30 -24.45
N ILE A 11 22.17 24.03 -23.83
CA ILE A 11 21.81 25.39 -24.27
C ILE A 11 22.55 26.48 -23.47
N ALA A 12 23.42 26.12 -22.56
CA ALA A 12 24.13 27.10 -21.72
C ALA A 12 25.38 27.73 -22.37
N VAL A 13 25.75 27.40 -23.62
CA VAL A 13 27.05 27.82 -24.21
C VAL A 13 26.93 28.87 -25.32
N MET A 14 25.73 29.27 -25.77
CA MET A 14 25.58 30.31 -26.79
C MET A 14 24.87 31.56 -26.26
N GLY A 15 25.58 32.40 -25.54
CA GLY A 15 25.01 33.66 -25.06
C GLY A 15 25.97 34.72 -24.57
N PHE A 16 27.22 34.67 -24.96
CA PHE A 16 28.16 35.78 -24.72
C PHE A 16 28.17 36.75 -25.90
N MET A 17 27.17 37.57 -26.01
CA MET A 17 27.24 38.83 -26.73
C MET A 17 26.05 39.71 -26.43
N MET A 18 26.35 40.91 -25.88
CA MET A 18 25.56 42.12 -25.72
C MET A 18 24.97 42.41 -24.35
N ASP A 19 25.55 43.44 -23.67
CA ASP A 19 25.29 43.88 -22.31
C ASP A 19 23.84 44.28 -21.97
N ALA A 20 23.03 44.72 -22.91
CA ALA A 20 21.63 45.07 -22.68
C ALA A 20 20.67 43.84 -22.79
N LYS A 21 21.11 42.70 -23.28
CA LYS A 21 20.38 41.42 -23.30
C LYS A 21 20.77 40.51 -22.13
N ALA A 22 21.88 40.77 -21.46
CA ALA A 22 22.43 39.93 -20.40
C ALA A 22 21.50 39.91 -19.18
N ASP A 23 20.95 41.02 -18.75
CA ASP A 23 20.05 41.09 -17.61
C ASP A 23 18.72 40.35 -17.86
N LYS A 24 18.12 40.54 -19.04
CA LYS A 24 16.93 39.75 -19.41
C LYS A 24 17.20 38.25 -19.53
N ASN A 25 18.36 37.88 -20.06
CA ASN A 25 18.75 36.48 -20.19
C ASN A 25 19.07 35.88 -18.82
N LEU A 26 19.64 36.65 -17.89
CA LEU A 26 19.91 36.22 -16.53
C LEU A 26 18.60 35.99 -15.75
N ASP A 27 17.61 36.86 -15.89
CA ASP A 27 16.31 36.68 -15.24
C ASP A 27 15.53 35.51 -15.84
N ILE A 28 15.61 35.28 -17.14
CA ILE A 28 15.05 34.09 -17.79
C ILE A 28 15.76 32.82 -17.30
N ALA A 29 17.09 32.84 -17.16
CA ALA A 29 17.86 31.72 -16.68
C ALA A 29 17.53 31.40 -15.20
N LYS A 30 17.44 32.41 -14.34
CA LYS A 30 17.01 32.27 -12.93
C LYS A 30 15.60 31.72 -12.83
N SER A 31 14.65 32.22 -13.65
CA SER A 31 13.27 31.70 -13.69
C SER A 31 13.21 30.23 -14.14
N LYS A 32 13.98 29.87 -15.17
CA LYS A 32 14.07 28.49 -15.66
C LYS A 32 14.69 27.55 -14.62
N ARG A 33 15.73 28.02 -13.92
CA ARG A 33 16.36 27.28 -12.83
C ARG A 33 15.39 27.03 -11.68
N ALA A 34 14.68 28.06 -11.22
CA ALA A 34 13.67 27.93 -10.17
C ALA A 34 12.55 26.96 -10.56
N LYS A 35 12.11 26.97 -11.83
CA LYS A 35 11.14 26.01 -12.35
C LYS A 35 11.68 24.58 -12.37
N ALA A 36 12.95 24.40 -12.74
CA ALA A 36 13.59 23.09 -12.74
C ALA A 36 13.76 22.54 -11.31
N GLU A 37 14.20 23.37 -10.37
CA GLU A 37 14.34 23.00 -8.95
C GLU A 37 12.97 22.63 -8.34
N LYS A 38 11.90 23.36 -8.69
CA LYS A 38 10.53 23.01 -8.28
C LYS A 38 10.08 21.68 -8.87
N ALA A 39 10.31 21.45 -10.16
CA ALA A 39 9.95 20.21 -10.84
C ALA A 39 10.72 19.01 -10.25
N GLU A 40 12.01 19.19 -9.92
CA GLU A 40 12.81 18.17 -9.24
C GLU A 40 12.26 17.82 -7.88
N ALA A 41 11.88 18.83 -7.07
CA ALA A 41 11.27 18.61 -5.76
C ALA A 41 9.92 17.87 -5.87
N GLU A 42 9.08 18.25 -6.83
CA GLU A 42 7.80 17.58 -7.10
C GLU A 42 8.00 16.12 -7.55
N MET A 43 8.98 15.85 -8.42
CA MET A 43 9.31 14.47 -8.84
C MET A 43 9.85 13.63 -7.69
N LYS A 44 10.65 14.21 -6.80
CA LYS A 44 11.14 13.51 -5.61
C LYS A 44 9.99 13.13 -4.68
N LEU A 45 9.09 14.08 -4.39
CA LEU A 45 7.89 13.80 -3.58
C LEU A 45 7.02 12.71 -4.19
N ALA A 46 6.82 12.73 -5.51
CA ALA A 46 6.08 11.68 -6.21
C ALA A 46 6.79 10.32 -6.11
N GLY A 47 8.12 10.29 -6.23
CA GLY A 47 8.92 9.09 -6.05
C GLY A 47 8.80 8.50 -4.65
N ASP A 48 8.90 9.34 -3.61
CA ASP A 48 8.77 8.94 -2.22
C ASP A 48 7.35 8.39 -1.94
N ALA A 49 6.31 9.03 -2.50
CA ALA A 49 4.94 8.54 -2.40
C ALA A 49 4.77 7.17 -3.08
N CYS A 50 5.29 6.99 -4.29
CA CYS A 50 5.25 5.69 -4.98
C CYS A 50 5.96 4.60 -4.19
N GLN A 51 7.10 4.92 -3.59
CA GLN A 51 7.83 3.96 -2.75
C GLN A 51 7.05 3.58 -1.48
N ALA A 52 6.38 4.55 -0.84
CA ALA A 52 5.53 4.29 0.32
C ALA A 52 4.34 3.38 -0.04
N ILE A 53 3.72 3.62 -1.19
CA ILE A 53 2.62 2.79 -1.72
C ILE A 53 3.13 1.37 -1.99
N GLY A 54 4.27 1.22 -2.67
CA GLY A 54 4.88 -0.08 -2.95
C GLY A 54 5.13 -0.88 -1.66
N LYS A 55 5.79 -0.29 -0.68
CA LYS A 55 6.03 -0.93 0.62
C LYS A 55 4.74 -1.37 1.30
N ARG A 56 3.69 -0.54 1.27
CA ARG A 56 2.40 -0.90 1.88
C ARG A 56 1.73 -2.06 1.13
N ALA A 57 1.77 -2.06 -0.19
CA ALA A 57 1.25 -3.14 -1.01
C ALA A 57 1.98 -4.47 -0.73
N ASP A 58 3.30 -4.43 -0.60
CA ASP A 58 4.11 -5.61 -0.26
C ASP A 58 3.75 -6.17 1.12
N MET A 59 3.57 -5.31 2.13
CA MET A 59 3.14 -5.71 3.47
C MET A 59 1.79 -6.44 3.44
N PHE A 60 0.80 -5.90 2.73
CA PHE A 60 -0.51 -6.53 2.60
C PHE A 60 -0.47 -7.83 1.80
N SER A 61 0.31 -7.87 0.72
CA SER A 61 0.52 -9.08 -0.07
C SER A 61 1.11 -10.22 0.78
N HIS A 62 2.13 -9.90 1.57
CA HIS A 62 2.73 -10.86 2.50
C HIS A 62 1.71 -11.35 3.53
N LEU A 63 1.00 -10.44 4.19
CA LEU A 63 -0.03 -10.77 5.18
C LEU A 63 -1.12 -11.69 4.61
N ILE A 64 -1.60 -11.40 3.40
CA ILE A 64 -2.60 -12.24 2.72
C ILE A 64 -2.02 -13.62 2.42
N SER A 65 -0.77 -13.71 1.99
CA SER A 65 -0.12 -14.99 1.70
C SER A 65 0.06 -15.87 2.93
N GLU A 66 0.21 -15.28 4.12
CA GLU A 66 0.30 -16.00 5.38
C GLU A 66 -1.07 -16.45 5.91
N ILE A 67 -2.09 -15.58 5.80
CA ILE A 67 -3.42 -15.87 6.34
C ILE A 67 -4.22 -16.86 5.47
N ASP A 68 -4.00 -16.87 4.16
CA ASP A 68 -4.75 -17.69 3.21
C ASP A 68 -4.69 -19.22 3.52
N PRO A 69 -3.51 -19.83 3.72
CA PRO A 69 -3.42 -21.26 4.06
C PRO A 69 -4.07 -21.58 5.43
N ILE A 70 -3.94 -20.69 6.41
CA ILE A 70 -4.57 -20.83 7.73
C ILE A 70 -6.08 -20.84 7.58
N PHE A 71 -6.61 -19.86 6.85
CA PHE A 71 -8.04 -19.70 6.63
C PHE A 71 -8.62 -20.90 5.86
N LYS A 72 -7.96 -21.35 4.81
CA LYS A 72 -8.34 -22.55 4.06
C LYS A 72 -8.39 -23.80 4.96
N SER A 73 -7.40 -23.98 5.83
CA SER A 73 -7.37 -25.09 6.79
C SER A 73 -8.55 -25.02 7.76
N LEU A 74 -8.85 -23.84 8.30
CA LEU A 74 -9.97 -23.64 9.22
C LEU A 74 -11.32 -23.86 8.56
N ILE A 75 -11.51 -23.41 7.32
CA ILE A 75 -12.72 -23.69 6.53
C ILE A 75 -12.88 -25.20 6.35
N GLY A 76 -11.83 -25.93 5.95
CA GLY A 76 -11.89 -27.38 5.79
C GLY A 76 -12.26 -28.12 7.08
N LYS A 77 -11.71 -27.68 8.22
CA LYS A 77 -12.08 -28.24 9.54
C LYS A 77 -13.54 -27.93 9.89
N MET A 78 -14.00 -26.72 9.63
CA MET A 78 -15.38 -26.32 9.86
C MET A 78 -16.36 -27.12 8.99
N GLU A 79 -16.03 -27.33 7.70
CA GLU A 79 -16.83 -28.17 6.81
C GLU A 79 -16.92 -29.63 7.28
N ALA A 80 -15.82 -30.18 7.80
CA ALA A 80 -15.80 -31.52 8.38
C ALA A 80 -16.73 -31.62 9.61
N VAL A 81 -16.69 -30.63 10.51
CA VAL A 81 -17.59 -30.56 11.67
C VAL A 81 -19.05 -30.53 11.22
N VAL A 82 -19.38 -29.66 10.26
CA VAL A 82 -20.77 -29.55 9.75
C VAL A 82 -21.22 -30.84 9.08
N LYS A 83 -20.34 -31.51 8.36
CA LYS A 83 -20.65 -32.78 7.71
C LYS A 83 -20.90 -33.91 8.69
N GLU A 84 -20.13 -33.96 9.77
CA GLU A 84 -20.22 -35.01 10.80
C GLU A 84 -21.38 -34.79 11.77
N LYS A 85 -21.52 -33.57 12.30
CA LYS A 85 -22.45 -33.22 13.38
C LYS A 85 -23.73 -32.53 12.90
N GLY A 86 -23.83 -32.16 11.62
CA GLY A 86 -24.95 -31.37 11.11
C GLY A 86 -24.73 -29.86 11.29
N ARG A 87 -25.81 -29.10 11.16
CA ARG A 87 -25.76 -27.62 11.21
C ARG A 87 -26.23 -27.00 12.52
N ASP A 88 -26.62 -27.82 13.51
CA ASP A 88 -27.04 -27.28 14.79
C ASP A 88 -25.83 -27.06 15.71
N TYR A 89 -25.50 -25.79 15.92
CA TYR A 89 -24.37 -25.39 16.77
C TYR A 89 -24.48 -25.88 18.22
N ARG A 90 -25.69 -26.18 18.68
CA ARG A 90 -25.92 -26.68 20.05
C ARG A 90 -25.38 -28.09 20.25
N ASP A 91 -25.27 -28.87 19.16
CA ASP A 91 -24.78 -30.25 19.19
C ASP A 91 -23.26 -30.34 19.14
N TYR A 92 -22.57 -29.19 19.01
CA TYR A 92 -21.09 -29.16 18.92
C TYR A 92 -20.47 -29.18 20.32
N GLY A 93 -19.41 -29.97 20.46
CA GLY A 93 -18.52 -29.94 21.62
C GLY A 93 -17.65 -28.68 21.65
N GLU A 94 -16.86 -28.54 22.69
CA GLU A 94 -16.02 -27.35 22.89
C GLU A 94 -14.94 -27.20 21.80
N GLU A 95 -14.35 -28.30 21.31
CA GLU A 95 -13.35 -28.26 20.25
C GLU A 95 -13.95 -27.84 18.90
N GLU A 96 -15.13 -28.36 18.55
CA GLU A 96 -15.84 -27.96 17.33
C GLU A 96 -16.25 -26.49 17.38
N LYS A 97 -16.76 -26.03 18.52
CA LYS A 97 -17.09 -24.61 18.75
C LYS A 97 -15.87 -23.72 18.62
N LYS A 98 -14.71 -24.16 19.12
CA LYS A 98 -13.44 -23.45 18.99
C LYS A 98 -13.01 -23.32 17.52
N ILE A 99 -13.09 -24.41 16.75
CA ILE A 99 -12.78 -24.38 15.30
C ILE A 99 -13.65 -23.38 14.58
N ILE A 100 -14.96 -23.36 14.84
CA ILE A 100 -15.89 -22.42 14.20
C ILE A 100 -15.59 -20.98 14.63
N ALA A 101 -15.33 -20.76 15.93
CA ALA A 101 -14.97 -19.43 16.41
C ALA A 101 -13.67 -18.90 15.76
N MET A 102 -12.66 -19.76 15.62
CA MET A 102 -11.40 -19.41 14.96
C MET A 102 -11.61 -19.11 13.46
N ALA A 103 -12.41 -19.91 12.76
CA ALA A 103 -12.73 -19.68 11.35
C ALA A 103 -13.45 -18.33 11.16
N LEU A 104 -14.44 -18.02 12.01
CA LEU A 104 -15.14 -16.73 11.97
C LEU A 104 -14.25 -15.54 12.33
N ALA A 105 -13.39 -15.68 13.34
CA ALA A 105 -12.44 -14.63 13.71
C ALA A 105 -11.43 -14.36 12.57
N THR A 106 -10.95 -15.44 11.91
CA THR A 106 -10.04 -15.31 10.75
C THR A 106 -10.75 -14.68 9.55
N ALA A 107 -12.01 -15.04 9.29
CA ALA A 107 -12.82 -14.38 8.26
C ALA A 107 -12.98 -12.88 8.54
N GLY A 108 -13.21 -12.50 9.81
CA GLY A 108 -13.25 -11.12 10.23
C GLY A 108 -11.93 -10.37 10.02
N ALA A 109 -10.81 -11.01 10.29
CA ALA A 109 -9.48 -10.45 10.05
C ALA A 109 -9.22 -10.25 8.54
N VAL A 110 -9.52 -11.25 7.70
CA VAL A 110 -9.42 -11.14 6.24
C VAL A 110 -10.29 -9.99 5.72
N LYS A 111 -11.54 -9.92 6.18
CA LYS A 111 -12.45 -8.83 5.81
C LYS A 111 -11.89 -7.47 6.20
N ALA A 112 -11.35 -7.31 7.40
CA ALA A 112 -10.77 -6.06 7.85
C ALA A 112 -9.60 -5.61 6.96
N VAL A 113 -8.74 -6.55 6.53
CA VAL A 113 -7.66 -6.29 5.57
C VAL A 113 -8.20 -5.81 4.23
N LEU A 114 -9.19 -6.53 3.68
CA LEU A 114 -9.73 -6.24 2.34
C LEU A 114 -10.55 -4.94 2.29
N ASP A 115 -11.24 -4.59 3.37
CA ASP A 115 -12.08 -3.39 3.45
C ASP A 115 -11.28 -2.12 3.78
N THR A 116 -10.02 -2.25 4.22
CA THR A 116 -9.23 -1.10 4.63
C THR A 116 -8.59 -0.42 3.41
N PRO A 117 -8.89 0.86 3.14
CA PRO A 117 -8.30 1.57 2.01
C PRO A 117 -6.81 1.83 2.27
N ILE A 118 -5.96 1.36 1.38
CA ILE A 118 -4.50 1.61 1.44
C ILE A 118 -4.19 3.07 1.15
N LEU A 119 -4.96 3.70 0.25
CA LEU A 119 -4.77 5.08 -0.19
C LEU A 119 -5.99 5.93 0.17
N ASN A 120 -5.74 7.17 0.57
CA ASN A 120 -6.78 8.18 0.70
C ASN A 120 -7.11 8.81 -0.67
N LYS A 121 -8.07 9.73 -0.69
CA LYS A 121 -8.49 10.42 -1.93
C LYS A 121 -7.38 11.28 -2.56
N ALA A 122 -6.37 11.65 -1.81
CA ALA A 122 -5.22 12.41 -2.29
C ALA A 122 -4.08 11.51 -2.81
N GLY A 123 -4.25 10.18 -2.77
CA GLY A 123 -3.23 9.21 -3.20
C GLY A 123 -2.13 8.94 -2.17
N ALA A 124 -2.29 9.43 -0.94
CA ALA A 124 -1.36 9.13 0.14
C ALA A 124 -1.76 7.85 0.89
N VAL A 125 -0.77 7.13 1.40
CA VAL A 125 -0.96 5.94 2.24
C VAL A 125 -1.66 6.31 3.53
N THR A 126 -2.65 5.51 3.96
CA THR A 126 -3.46 5.76 5.15
C THR A 126 -2.83 5.19 6.42
N GLU A 127 -3.07 5.84 7.56
CA GLU A 127 -2.74 5.32 8.89
C GLU A 127 -3.62 4.11 9.24
N GLU A 128 -4.89 4.13 8.80
CA GLU A 128 -5.82 3.02 8.98
C GLU A 128 -5.27 1.72 8.39
N SER A 129 -4.58 1.79 7.24
CA SER A 129 -3.98 0.61 6.62
C SER A 129 -2.82 0.05 7.45
N LEU A 130 -2.03 0.88 8.13
CA LEU A 130 -0.99 0.41 9.05
C LEU A 130 -1.60 -0.27 10.26
N THR A 131 -2.57 0.39 10.89
CA THR A 131 -3.27 -0.15 12.07
C THR A 131 -3.98 -1.47 11.77
N ALA A 132 -4.60 -1.60 10.58
CA ALA A 132 -5.24 -2.85 10.16
C ALA A 132 -4.20 -3.97 9.97
N TYR A 133 -3.07 -3.67 9.33
CA TYR A 133 -1.96 -4.60 9.16
C TYR A 133 -1.46 -5.10 10.53
N GLU A 134 -1.06 -4.20 11.42
CA GLU A 134 -0.50 -4.53 12.75
C GLU A 134 -1.47 -5.38 13.59
N ARG A 135 -2.77 -5.05 13.53
CA ARG A 135 -3.80 -5.79 14.24
C ARG A 135 -3.92 -7.23 13.76
N VAL A 136 -3.88 -7.44 12.44
CA VAL A 136 -4.02 -8.78 11.87
C VAL A 136 -2.72 -9.57 12.01
N GLU A 137 -1.57 -8.94 11.86
CA GLU A 137 -0.26 -9.55 12.14
C GLU A 137 -0.19 -10.07 13.60
N ALA A 138 -0.63 -9.27 14.57
CA ALA A 138 -0.70 -9.67 15.98
C ALA A 138 -1.75 -10.76 16.27
N PHE A 139 -2.71 -10.96 15.38
CA PHE A 139 -3.73 -12.00 15.48
C PHE A 139 -3.25 -13.36 14.99
N LEU A 140 -2.41 -13.41 13.95
CA LEU A 140 -1.96 -14.65 13.31
C LEU A 140 -1.37 -15.70 14.29
N PRO A 141 -0.46 -15.34 15.21
CA PRO A 141 0.09 -16.31 16.17
C PRO A 141 -0.97 -16.99 17.05
N LYS A 142 -2.09 -16.30 17.33
CA LYS A 142 -3.18 -16.81 18.17
C LYS A 142 -4.02 -17.86 17.46
N VAL A 143 -3.96 -17.91 16.14
CA VAL A 143 -4.72 -18.84 15.29
C VAL A 143 -3.85 -20.03 14.89
N MET A 144 -2.51 -19.86 14.92
CA MET A 144 -1.54 -20.89 14.58
C MET A 144 -1.18 -21.79 15.75
N GLY A 145 -1.38 -21.36 17.00
CA GLY A 145 -1.16 -22.13 18.23
C GLY A 145 -2.38 -22.89 18.68
#